data_71dfb8ebe9136d43a6323b26e7649d82
#
_entry.id   71dfb8ebe9136d43a6323b26e7649d82
#
_cell.length_a   1.000
_cell.length_b   1.000
_cell.length_c   1.000
_cell.angle_alpha   90.00
_cell.angle_beta   90.00
_cell.angle_gamma   90.00
#
_symmetry.space_group_name_H-M   'P 1'
#
loop_
_entity.id
_entity.type
_entity.pdbx_description
1 polymer ?
#
loop_
_entity_poly.entity_id
_entity_poly.type
_entity_poly.pdbx_seq_one_letter_code
_entity_poly.pdbx_strand_id
1 'polypeptide(L)'
;AIGAQRMDKVYAWKSMLDMGIHTSGGSDAPVVSFDAMENIYFAVTRKNISGQPQEGWIPSEKISVDEAVKLFTKNAAYASYTEDENGTIEVGKNADFVVLEKNIYEIDPDEIKATKVDMTVLGGEIVYEREVEE
;
A
#
# COMPACT_ATOMS: atom_id res chain seq x y z
N ALA A 1 -15.23 10.53 -19.68
CA ALA A 1 -15.67 11.02 -18.37
C ALA A 1 -16.85 10.19 -17.87
N ILE A 2 -16.81 9.73 -16.59
CA ILE A 2 -17.83 8.82 -16.01
C ILE A 2 -19.11 9.56 -15.58
N GLY A 3 -19.09 10.89 -15.51
CA GLY A 3 -20.19 11.73 -15.06
C GLY A 3 -20.34 11.82 -13.54
N ALA A 4 -20.85 12.94 -13.04
CA ALA A 4 -20.94 13.21 -11.61
C ALA A 4 -21.75 12.18 -10.82
N GLN A 5 -22.78 11.60 -11.43
CA GLN A 5 -23.68 10.61 -10.81
C GLN A 5 -23.02 9.24 -10.51
N ARG A 6 -21.80 9.02 -11.02
CA ARG A 6 -21.06 7.75 -10.83
C ARG A 6 -19.73 7.98 -10.12
N MET A 7 -19.47 9.19 -9.62
CA MET A 7 -18.22 9.52 -8.96
C MET A 7 -17.99 8.70 -7.68
N ASP A 8 -19.05 8.38 -6.96
CA ASP A 8 -19.03 7.54 -5.76
C ASP A 8 -18.60 6.07 -6.03
N LYS A 9 -18.59 5.66 -7.30
CA LYS A 9 -18.16 4.32 -7.73
C LYS A 9 -16.70 4.26 -8.21
N VAL A 10 -15.98 5.36 -8.15
CA VAL A 10 -14.61 5.45 -8.68
C VAL A 10 -13.60 5.15 -7.60
N TYR A 11 -12.72 4.17 -7.87
CA TYR A 11 -11.77 3.69 -6.89
C TYR A 11 -12.45 3.36 -5.55
N ALA A 12 -13.52 2.57 -5.60
CA ALA A 12 -14.36 2.20 -4.46
C ALA A 12 -13.71 1.11 -3.61
N TRP A 13 -12.48 1.35 -3.14
CA TRP A 13 -11.66 0.35 -2.46
C TRP A 13 -12.28 -0.11 -1.14
N LYS A 14 -12.73 0.84 -0.31
CA LYS A 14 -13.40 0.51 0.97
C LYS A 14 -14.66 -0.30 0.73
N SER A 15 -15.51 0.14 -0.21
CA SER A 15 -16.73 -0.57 -0.57
C SER A 15 -16.46 -2.00 -1.05
N MET A 16 -15.40 -2.23 -1.85
CA MET A 16 -15.03 -3.57 -2.31
C MET A 16 -14.53 -4.46 -1.17
N LEU A 17 -13.68 -3.92 -0.29
CA LEU A 17 -13.18 -4.63 0.88
C LEU A 17 -14.31 -5.01 1.84
N ASP A 18 -15.26 -4.10 2.10
CA ASP A 18 -16.42 -4.34 2.96
C ASP A 18 -17.37 -5.43 2.39
N MET A 19 -17.39 -5.59 1.08
CA MET A 19 -18.11 -6.69 0.42
C MET A 19 -17.34 -8.02 0.43
N GLY A 20 -16.13 -8.05 1.01
CA GLY A 20 -15.27 -9.23 1.04
C GLY A 20 -14.60 -9.56 -0.30
N ILE A 21 -14.53 -8.60 -1.21
CA ILE A 21 -13.83 -8.78 -2.49
C ILE A 21 -12.32 -8.74 -2.24
N HIS A 22 -11.61 -9.77 -2.68
CA HIS A 22 -10.16 -9.80 -2.66
C HIS A 22 -9.59 -8.78 -3.64
N THR A 23 -9.15 -7.64 -3.12
CA THR A 23 -8.63 -6.52 -3.90
C THR A 23 -7.11 -6.45 -3.68
N SER A 24 -6.33 -6.44 -4.74
CA SER A 24 -4.88 -6.17 -4.71
C SER A 24 -4.58 -4.74 -5.14
N GLY A 25 -3.49 -4.18 -4.60
CA GLY A 25 -2.97 -2.87 -5.00
C GLY A 25 -1.93 -2.99 -6.12
N GLY A 26 -1.82 -1.92 -6.91
CA GLY A 26 -0.80 -1.80 -7.93
C GLY A 26 -0.71 -0.37 -8.44
N SER A 27 0.48 0.05 -8.89
CA SER A 27 0.73 1.40 -9.40
C SER A 27 0.46 1.54 -10.90
N ASP A 28 0.40 0.42 -11.63
CA ASP A 28 0.37 0.43 -13.10
C ASP A 28 1.50 1.32 -13.67
N ALA A 29 2.70 1.22 -13.06
CA ALA A 29 3.83 2.07 -13.44
C ALA A 29 4.12 1.98 -14.95
N PRO A 30 4.35 3.11 -15.61
CA PRO A 30 4.65 4.46 -15.07
C PRO A 30 3.43 5.38 -14.91
N VAL A 31 2.20 4.85 -14.83
CA VAL A 31 0.98 5.66 -14.64
C VAL A 31 1.03 6.43 -13.32
N VAL A 32 1.39 5.74 -12.23
CA VAL A 32 1.80 6.36 -10.96
C VAL A 32 3.17 5.80 -10.56
N SER A 33 3.79 6.42 -9.54
CA SER A 33 5.05 5.95 -8.98
C SER A 33 4.96 4.48 -8.56
N PHE A 34 6.04 3.73 -8.75
CA PHE A 34 6.16 2.36 -8.22
C PHE A 34 6.48 2.33 -6.71
N ASP A 35 6.68 3.50 -6.07
CA ASP A 35 6.92 3.61 -4.64
C ASP A 35 5.71 3.11 -3.85
N ALA A 36 5.89 2.03 -3.09
CA ALA A 36 4.82 1.41 -2.33
C ALA A 36 4.33 2.34 -1.20
N MET A 37 5.19 3.16 -0.60
CA MET A 37 4.79 4.08 0.48
C MET A 37 3.89 5.19 -0.05
N GLU A 38 4.17 5.74 -1.24
CA GLU A 38 3.27 6.69 -1.89
C GLU A 38 1.91 6.05 -2.21
N ASN A 39 1.91 4.82 -2.70
CA ASN A 39 0.67 4.13 -3.04
C ASN A 39 -0.17 3.77 -1.80
N ILE A 40 0.45 3.36 -0.70
CA ILE A 40 -0.21 3.17 0.60
C ILE A 40 -0.79 4.51 1.09
N TYR A 41 -0.02 5.60 1.01
CA TYR A 41 -0.49 6.94 1.36
C TYR A 41 -1.74 7.34 0.56
N PHE A 42 -1.76 7.12 -0.76
CA PHE A 42 -2.94 7.42 -1.59
C PHE A 42 -4.17 6.61 -1.17
N ALA A 43 -3.99 5.36 -0.83
CA ALA A 43 -5.08 4.49 -0.40
C ALA A 43 -5.67 4.91 0.95
N VAL A 44 -4.81 5.29 1.91
CA VAL A 44 -5.20 5.68 3.27
C VAL A 44 -5.79 7.09 3.31
N THR A 45 -5.19 8.05 2.60
CA THR A 45 -5.58 9.47 2.69
C THR A 45 -6.54 9.92 1.62
N ARG A 46 -6.53 9.29 0.45
CA ARG A 46 -7.25 9.72 -0.77
C ARG A 46 -6.82 11.11 -1.24
N LYS A 47 -5.62 11.55 -0.89
CA LYS A 47 -5.00 12.79 -1.31
C LYS A 47 -4.01 12.54 -2.44
N ASN A 48 -3.72 13.56 -3.25
CA ASN A 48 -2.59 13.54 -4.16
C ASN A 48 -1.27 13.78 -3.39
N ILE A 49 -0.13 13.69 -4.09
CA ILE A 49 1.20 13.84 -3.46
C ILE A 49 1.39 15.21 -2.78
N SER A 50 0.65 16.25 -3.22
CA SER A 50 0.66 17.59 -2.62
C SER A 50 -0.29 17.71 -1.42
N GLY A 51 -0.93 16.63 -0.96
CA GLY A 51 -1.83 16.62 0.17
C GLY A 51 -3.25 17.14 -0.14
N GLN A 52 -3.66 17.17 -1.40
CA GLN A 52 -4.96 17.70 -1.81
C GLN A 52 -5.87 16.62 -2.42
N PRO A 53 -7.21 16.77 -2.28
CA PRO A 53 -7.91 17.69 -1.40
C PRO A 53 -7.68 17.36 0.09
N GLN A 54 -7.78 18.35 0.99
CA GLN A 54 -7.43 18.19 2.41
C GLN A 54 -8.15 17.03 3.09
N GLU A 55 -9.43 16.85 2.82
CA GLU A 55 -10.24 15.75 3.37
C GLU A 55 -10.09 14.44 2.58
N GLY A 56 -9.30 14.43 1.51
CA GLY A 56 -9.24 13.30 0.58
C GLY A 56 -10.39 13.33 -0.44
N TRP A 57 -10.13 12.76 -1.61
CA TRP A 57 -11.16 12.61 -2.66
C TRP A 57 -12.05 11.41 -2.35
N ILE A 58 -13.36 11.62 -2.23
CA ILE A 58 -14.35 10.61 -1.77
C ILE A 58 -13.86 9.98 -0.45
N PRO A 59 -13.90 10.72 0.68
CA PRO A 59 -13.30 10.28 1.95
C PRO A 59 -13.92 8.99 2.50
N SER A 60 -15.14 8.65 2.08
CA SER A 60 -15.83 7.40 2.45
C SER A 60 -15.12 6.13 1.92
N GLU A 61 -14.26 6.29 0.92
CA GLU A 61 -13.49 5.19 0.32
C GLU A 61 -12.03 5.13 0.84
N LYS A 62 -11.70 5.86 1.90
CA LYS A 62 -10.44 5.67 2.64
C LYS A 62 -10.41 4.28 3.25
N ILE A 63 -9.25 3.66 3.21
CA ILE A 63 -8.99 2.40 3.88
C ILE A 63 -7.98 2.59 5.02
N SER A 64 -7.97 1.70 5.99
CA SER A 64 -6.99 1.72 7.07
C SER A 64 -5.57 1.41 6.55
N VAL A 65 -4.55 1.76 7.35
CA VAL A 65 -3.16 1.41 7.03
C VAL A 65 -3.00 -0.11 6.88
N ASP A 66 -3.64 -0.89 7.75
CA ASP A 66 -3.61 -2.36 7.70
C ASP A 66 -4.24 -2.90 6.41
N GLU A 67 -5.39 -2.38 6.00
CA GLU A 67 -6.02 -2.73 4.73
C GLU A 67 -5.10 -2.35 3.55
N ALA A 68 -4.51 -1.15 3.58
CA ALA A 68 -3.61 -0.69 2.52
C ALA A 68 -2.34 -1.55 2.42
N VAL A 69 -1.70 -1.90 3.53
CA VAL A 69 -0.54 -2.82 3.54
C VAL A 69 -0.93 -4.17 2.95
N LYS A 70 -2.08 -4.71 3.32
CA LYS A 70 -2.57 -5.99 2.78
C LYS A 70 -2.78 -5.96 1.27
N LEU A 71 -3.15 -4.81 0.68
CA LEU A 71 -3.29 -4.70 -0.78
C LEU A 71 -1.96 -5.00 -1.50
N PHE A 72 -0.82 -4.58 -0.92
CA PHE A 72 0.51 -4.71 -1.51
C PHE A 72 1.30 -5.93 -1.01
N THR A 73 0.72 -6.74 -0.12
CA THR A 73 1.35 -7.93 0.46
C THR A 73 0.47 -9.17 0.27
N LYS A 74 -0.30 -9.53 1.28
CA LYS A 74 -1.16 -10.74 1.31
C LYS A 74 -2.11 -10.83 0.12
N ASN A 75 -2.78 -9.73 -0.22
CA ASN A 75 -3.77 -9.73 -1.28
C ASN A 75 -3.10 -9.77 -2.67
N ALA A 76 -1.91 -9.17 -2.81
CA ALA A 76 -1.12 -9.28 -4.04
C ALA A 76 -0.63 -10.71 -4.26
N ALA A 77 -0.17 -11.39 -3.21
CA ALA A 77 0.21 -12.80 -3.27
C ALA A 77 -0.99 -13.68 -3.69
N TYR A 78 -2.17 -13.45 -3.10
CA TYR A 78 -3.40 -14.15 -3.50
C TYR A 78 -3.75 -13.93 -4.98
N ALA A 79 -3.66 -12.68 -5.46
CA ALA A 79 -3.94 -12.35 -6.87
C ALA A 79 -2.95 -13.00 -7.84
N SER A 80 -1.76 -13.35 -7.36
CA SER A 80 -0.70 -14.02 -8.12
C SER A 80 -0.70 -15.54 -7.95
N TYR A 81 -1.61 -16.10 -7.13
CA TYR A 81 -1.63 -17.51 -6.75
C TYR A 81 -0.35 -17.99 -6.06
N THR A 82 0.24 -17.12 -5.25
CA THR A 82 1.48 -17.39 -4.48
C THR A 82 1.28 -17.22 -2.98
N GLU A 83 0.04 -17.21 -2.49
CA GLU A 83 -0.30 -16.97 -1.10
C GLU A 83 0.25 -18.04 -0.14
N ASP A 84 0.55 -19.21 -0.62
CA ASP A 84 1.20 -20.28 0.16
C ASP A 84 2.71 -20.04 0.33
N GLU A 85 3.32 -19.22 -0.54
CA GLU A 85 4.75 -18.96 -0.57
C GLU A 85 5.12 -17.56 -0.08
N ASN A 86 4.23 -16.57 -0.29
CA ASN A 86 4.51 -15.15 -0.11
C ASN A 86 3.37 -14.41 0.62
N GLY A 87 3.57 -13.10 0.83
CA GLY A 87 2.54 -12.15 1.26
C GLY A 87 2.37 -12.00 2.77
N THR A 88 2.91 -12.93 3.56
CA THR A 88 2.93 -12.88 5.02
C THR A 88 4.25 -13.42 5.57
N ILE A 89 4.65 -12.95 6.75
CA ILE A 89 5.83 -13.46 7.47
C ILE A 89 5.37 -14.63 8.34
N GLU A 90 5.47 -15.83 7.81
CA GLU A 90 5.03 -17.05 8.46
C GLU A 90 6.05 -18.17 8.22
N VAL A 91 6.10 -19.16 9.15
CA VAL A 91 6.98 -20.31 9.02
C VAL A 91 6.62 -21.13 7.77
N GLY A 92 7.59 -21.39 6.92
CA GLY A 92 7.43 -22.14 5.67
C GLY A 92 7.25 -21.28 4.43
N LYS A 93 7.12 -19.96 4.59
CA LYS A 93 7.09 -19.00 3.48
C LYS A 93 8.46 -18.40 3.19
N ASN A 94 8.59 -17.79 2.02
CA ASN A 94 9.78 -17.06 1.65
C ASN A 94 10.03 -15.91 2.63
N ALA A 95 11.28 -15.69 2.99
CA ALA A 95 11.71 -14.59 3.83
C ALA A 95 11.83 -13.31 2.98
N ASP A 96 10.68 -12.81 2.50
CA ASP A 96 10.55 -11.58 1.71
C ASP A 96 9.91 -10.50 2.58
N PHE A 97 10.67 -9.49 2.98
CA PHE A 97 10.15 -8.41 3.80
C PHE A 97 10.96 -7.12 3.66
N VAL A 98 10.37 -6.03 4.12
CA VAL A 98 11.04 -4.72 4.23
C VAL A 98 11.06 -4.27 5.67
N VAL A 99 12.13 -3.55 6.05
CA VAL A 99 12.23 -2.80 7.31
C VAL A 99 12.06 -1.33 6.98
N LEU A 100 11.13 -0.69 7.66
CA LEU A 100 10.84 0.74 7.50
C LEU A 100 11.48 1.54 8.62
N GLU A 101 11.89 2.77 8.35
CA GLU A 101 12.48 3.68 9.36
C GLU A 101 11.49 4.08 10.47
N LYS A 102 10.18 3.98 10.18
CA LYS A 102 9.10 4.35 11.11
C LYS A 102 8.00 3.30 11.11
N ASN A 103 7.32 3.15 12.25
CA ASN A 103 6.10 2.36 12.33
C ASN A 103 4.94 3.12 11.67
N ILE A 104 4.58 2.76 10.44
CA ILE A 104 3.53 3.44 9.67
C ILE A 104 2.13 3.29 10.27
N TYR A 105 1.95 2.41 11.26
CA TYR A 105 0.69 2.27 12.01
C TYR A 105 0.52 3.30 13.12
N GLU A 106 1.61 4.01 13.50
CA GLU A 106 1.65 4.93 14.65
C GLU A 106 1.93 6.38 14.27
N ILE A 107 2.28 6.66 13.00
CA ILE A 107 2.55 8.01 12.50
C ILE A 107 1.30 8.64 11.89
N ASP A 108 1.35 9.95 11.67
CA ASP A 108 0.31 10.64 10.89
C ASP A 108 0.26 10.05 9.47
N PRO A 109 -0.93 9.71 8.94
CA PRO A 109 -1.07 9.20 7.58
C PRO A 109 -0.42 10.08 6.50
N ASP A 110 -0.34 11.38 6.70
CA ASP A 110 0.32 12.30 5.76
C ASP A 110 1.87 12.13 5.74
N GLU A 111 2.46 11.46 6.74
CA GLU A 111 3.89 11.14 6.80
C GLU A 111 4.25 9.83 6.07
N ILE A 112 3.29 8.95 5.82
CA ILE A 112 3.54 7.61 5.24
C ILE A 112 4.34 7.72 3.93
N LYS A 113 3.97 8.63 3.04
CA LYS A 113 4.63 8.84 1.74
C LYS A 113 6.12 9.21 1.82
N ALA A 114 6.56 9.71 2.97
CA ALA A 114 7.95 10.12 3.20
C ALA A 114 8.74 9.06 3.99
N THR A 115 8.09 7.99 4.44
CA THR A 115 8.73 6.91 5.18
C THR A 115 9.69 6.15 4.27
N LYS A 116 10.93 6.00 4.71
CA LYS A 116 11.97 5.32 3.95
C LYS A 116 12.03 3.84 4.30
N VAL A 117 12.50 3.07 3.32
CA VAL A 117 12.88 1.67 3.53
C VAL A 117 14.32 1.64 4.02
N ASP A 118 14.57 1.02 5.16
CA ASP A 118 15.91 0.82 5.72
C ASP A 118 16.56 -0.43 5.14
N MET A 119 15.76 -1.48 4.94
CA MET A 119 16.28 -2.74 4.41
C MET A 119 15.20 -3.45 3.59
N THR A 120 15.62 -4.14 2.54
CA THR A 120 14.81 -5.09 1.79
C THR A 120 15.49 -6.45 1.80
N VAL A 121 14.73 -7.47 2.20
CA VAL A 121 15.15 -8.87 2.19
C VAL A 121 14.31 -9.63 1.18
N LEU A 122 14.96 -10.42 0.33
CA LEU A 122 14.33 -11.27 -0.67
C LEU A 122 14.93 -12.68 -0.58
N GLY A 123 14.09 -13.67 -0.34
CA GLY A 123 14.53 -15.05 -0.16
C GLY A 123 15.51 -15.24 1.01
N GLY A 124 15.46 -14.37 2.01
CA GLY A 124 16.39 -14.39 3.16
C GLY A 124 17.70 -13.65 2.92
N GLU A 125 17.94 -13.08 1.73
CA GLU A 125 19.12 -12.29 1.42
C GLU A 125 18.81 -10.80 1.44
N ILE A 126 19.72 -9.99 2.03
CA ILE A 126 19.61 -8.52 2.01
C ILE A 126 19.94 -8.05 0.60
N VAL A 127 18.94 -7.51 -0.12
CA VAL A 127 19.10 -6.99 -1.49
C VAL A 127 19.19 -5.47 -1.53
N TYR A 128 18.82 -4.80 -0.45
CA TYR A 128 18.95 -3.36 -0.26
C TYR A 128 19.13 -3.03 1.22
N GLU A 129 20.04 -2.14 1.51
CA GLU A 129 20.25 -1.54 2.83
C GLU A 129 20.55 -0.05 2.64
N ARG A 130 19.81 0.79 3.37
CA ARG A 130 19.98 2.24 3.29
C ARG A 130 21.28 2.66 4.00
N GLU A 131 22.14 3.36 3.30
CA GLU A 131 23.29 4.01 3.92
C GLU A 131 22.80 5.13 4.85
N VAL A 132 23.19 5.07 6.12
CA VAL A 132 22.97 6.16 7.09
C VAL A 132 24.19 7.07 7.00
N GLU A 133 24.03 8.26 6.44
CA GLU A 133 25.08 9.30 6.53
C GLU A 133 25.26 9.68 8.01
N GLU A 134 26.48 9.51 8.52
CA GLU A 134 26.87 9.94 9.87
C GLU A 134 26.93 11.47 10.01
#